data_f9ef90f9c3119492c48b3ee69e06dfb4
#
_entry.id   f9ef90f9c3119492c48b3ee69e06dfb4
#
_cell.length_a   1.000
_cell.length_b   1.000
_cell.length_c   1.000
_cell.angle_alpha   90.00
_cell.angle_beta   90.00
_cell.angle_gamma   90.00
#
_symmetry.space_group_name_H-M   'P 1'
#
loop_
_entity.id
_entity.type
_entity.pdbx_description
1 polymer ?
#
loop_
_entity_poly.entity_id
_entity_poly.type
_entity_poly.pdbx_seq_one_letter_code
_entity_poly.pdbx_strand_id
1 'polypeptide(L)'
;MSEAADKLTELEQLWSVTEPESEIYAVNHSNGQAVSVSSETGDLLSFALQMAEETKGALEPTIYPVLTAWGFTTEENRVPSDSEITEFLKNVGYKRVHMEDGSVWLENGIMLDLGGNIQTIGTKPDGSFWKLGLQDPFSEGTLGILEISNKAVVTSGAYERYFIGEDGKRYGHIINPVTGYPAENGLASVTVIADEGCLCDALSTSLFVMGADRAIEYWRQHQNFDMILIIEDGEIYLTNGIADSFALNSYYGNMAVHVIQDE
;
A
#
# COMPACT_ATOMS: atom_id res chain seq x y z
N MET A 1 1.31 -26.75 12.51
CA MET A 1 1.29 -25.43 11.85
C MET A 1 0.54 -24.50 12.77
N SER A 2 0.87 -23.24 12.82
CA SER A 2 0.42 -22.36 13.88
C SER A 2 -0.97 -21.79 13.59
N GLU A 3 -1.72 -21.48 14.63
CA GLU A 3 -3.01 -20.78 14.62
C GLU A 3 -3.01 -19.54 13.69
N ALA A 4 -1.84 -18.87 13.58
CA ALA A 4 -1.64 -17.75 12.64
C ALA A 4 -1.71 -18.18 11.16
N ALA A 5 -1.16 -19.34 10.79
CA ALA A 5 -1.23 -19.83 9.41
C ALA A 5 -2.66 -20.23 9.02
N ASP A 6 -3.40 -20.81 9.97
CA ASP A 6 -4.80 -21.18 9.76
C ASP A 6 -5.65 -19.89 9.58
N LYS A 7 -5.38 -18.84 10.38
CA LYS A 7 -6.08 -17.54 10.25
C LYS A 7 -5.76 -16.82 8.93
N LEU A 8 -4.51 -16.87 8.47
CA LEU A 8 -4.14 -16.29 7.16
C LEU A 8 -4.89 -16.99 6.02
N THR A 9 -4.99 -18.33 6.06
CA THR A 9 -5.76 -19.08 5.05
C THR A 9 -7.25 -18.71 5.09
N GLU A 10 -7.82 -18.54 6.29
CA GLU A 10 -9.20 -18.09 6.46
C GLU A 10 -9.43 -16.69 5.85
N LEU A 11 -8.54 -15.74 6.11
CA LEU A 11 -8.64 -14.39 5.56
C LEU A 11 -8.45 -14.36 4.03
N GLU A 12 -7.55 -15.16 3.49
CA GLU A 12 -7.39 -15.32 2.04
C GLU A 12 -8.68 -15.84 1.39
N GLN A 13 -9.36 -16.80 2.05
CA GLN A 13 -10.66 -17.29 1.61
C GLN A 13 -11.77 -16.23 1.65
N LEU A 14 -11.68 -15.25 2.54
CA LEU A 14 -12.65 -14.15 2.60
C LEU A 14 -12.37 -13.05 1.55
N TRP A 15 -11.10 -12.72 1.30
CA TRP A 15 -10.71 -11.49 0.61
C TRP A 15 -10.06 -11.68 -0.76
N SER A 16 -9.86 -12.90 -1.22
CA SER A 16 -9.30 -13.15 -2.54
C SER A 16 -10.21 -12.59 -3.65
N VAL A 17 -9.60 -11.91 -4.63
CA VAL A 17 -10.30 -11.44 -5.84
C VAL A 17 -10.47 -12.53 -6.89
N THR A 18 -9.77 -13.65 -6.75
CA THR A 18 -9.71 -14.76 -7.72
C THR A 18 -10.40 -16.04 -7.26
N GLU A 19 -10.59 -16.25 -5.95
CA GLU A 19 -11.21 -17.44 -5.39
C GLU A 19 -12.74 -17.32 -5.41
N PRO A 20 -13.47 -18.17 -6.17
CA PRO A 20 -14.91 -18.04 -6.36
C PRO A 20 -15.75 -18.13 -5.08
N GLU A 21 -15.24 -18.75 -4.03
CA GLU A 21 -15.91 -18.91 -2.75
C GLU A 21 -15.68 -17.71 -1.80
N SER A 22 -14.85 -16.73 -2.19
CA SER A 22 -14.55 -15.57 -1.35
C SER A 22 -15.65 -14.51 -1.39
N GLU A 23 -15.79 -13.74 -0.31
CA GLU A 23 -16.76 -12.66 -0.22
C GLU A 23 -16.45 -11.54 -1.20
N ILE A 24 -15.18 -11.16 -1.35
CA ILE A 24 -14.76 -10.12 -2.32
C ILE A 24 -15.00 -10.57 -3.76
N TYR A 25 -14.75 -11.84 -4.09
CA TYR A 25 -15.12 -12.37 -5.40
C TYR A 25 -16.63 -12.27 -5.64
N ALA A 26 -17.46 -12.67 -4.66
CA ALA A 26 -18.91 -12.59 -4.76
C ALA A 26 -19.40 -11.15 -4.95
N VAL A 27 -18.85 -10.18 -4.21
CA VAL A 27 -19.16 -8.75 -4.37
C VAL A 27 -18.78 -8.26 -5.78
N ASN A 28 -17.58 -8.59 -6.25
CA ASN A 28 -17.09 -8.20 -7.57
C ASN A 28 -17.92 -8.78 -8.73
N HIS A 29 -18.53 -9.94 -8.54
CA HIS A 29 -19.34 -10.63 -9.56
C HIS A 29 -20.86 -10.48 -9.34
N SER A 30 -21.29 -9.64 -8.40
CA SER A 30 -22.70 -9.46 -8.04
C SER A 30 -23.53 -8.72 -9.09
N ASN A 31 -22.90 -8.10 -10.10
CA ASN A 31 -23.55 -7.24 -11.09
C ASN A 31 -24.40 -6.12 -10.46
N GLY A 32 -23.88 -5.51 -9.38
CA GLY A 32 -24.53 -4.42 -8.67
C GLY A 32 -25.60 -4.85 -7.66
N GLN A 33 -25.77 -6.15 -7.44
CA GLN A 33 -26.67 -6.64 -6.40
C GLN A 33 -25.95 -6.62 -5.04
N ALA A 34 -26.70 -6.34 -3.96
CA ALA A 34 -26.17 -6.37 -2.62
C ALA A 34 -25.79 -7.80 -2.21
N VAL A 35 -24.57 -7.97 -1.72
CA VAL A 35 -24.02 -9.23 -1.19
C VAL A 35 -23.82 -9.07 0.30
N SER A 36 -24.35 -10.01 1.09
CA SER A 36 -24.11 -10.04 2.53
C SER A 36 -22.67 -10.51 2.78
N VAL A 37 -21.94 -9.79 3.62
CA VAL A 37 -20.54 -10.07 3.97
C VAL A 37 -20.39 -10.27 5.48
N SER A 38 -19.30 -10.93 5.90
CA SER A 38 -18.92 -11.06 7.31
C SER A 38 -18.61 -9.69 7.94
N SER A 39 -18.62 -9.64 9.27
CA SER A 39 -18.18 -8.44 10.00
C SER A 39 -16.75 -8.08 9.70
N GLU A 40 -15.87 -9.08 9.55
CA GLU A 40 -14.45 -8.89 9.20
C GLU A 40 -14.28 -8.18 7.86
N THR A 41 -15.00 -8.62 6.84
CA THR A 41 -14.98 -7.98 5.52
C THR A 41 -15.62 -6.59 5.56
N GLY A 42 -16.72 -6.43 6.29
CA GLY A 42 -17.39 -5.15 6.49
C GLY A 42 -16.48 -4.11 7.16
N ASP A 43 -15.79 -4.50 8.22
CA ASP A 43 -14.88 -3.62 8.98
C ASP A 43 -13.67 -3.21 8.10
N LEU A 44 -13.07 -4.16 7.37
CA LEU A 44 -11.96 -3.88 6.46
C LEU A 44 -12.36 -2.94 5.33
N LEU A 45 -13.51 -3.17 4.70
CA LEU A 45 -14.01 -2.30 3.64
C LEU A 45 -14.36 -0.91 4.16
N SER A 46 -14.99 -0.80 5.34
CA SER A 46 -15.27 0.49 5.99
C SER A 46 -14.00 1.28 6.22
N PHE A 47 -12.95 0.61 6.73
CA PHE A 47 -11.63 1.22 6.92
C PHE A 47 -11.01 1.65 5.59
N ALA A 48 -11.01 0.80 4.57
CA ALA A 48 -10.43 1.11 3.26
C ALA A 48 -11.13 2.32 2.60
N LEU A 49 -12.46 2.41 2.70
CA LEU A 49 -13.23 3.54 2.16
C LEU A 49 -12.98 4.83 2.96
N GLN A 50 -12.86 4.75 4.29
CA GLN A 50 -12.47 5.89 5.11
C GLN A 50 -11.10 6.41 4.68
N MET A 51 -10.11 5.54 4.55
CA MET A 51 -8.75 5.92 4.11
C MET A 51 -8.75 6.48 2.70
N ALA A 52 -9.56 5.95 1.78
CA ALA A 52 -9.72 6.49 0.44
C ALA A 52 -10.26 7.95 0.47
N GLU A 53 -11.23 8.24 1.33
CA GLU A 53 -11.74 9.62 1.50
C GLU A 53 -10.69 10.54 2.14
N GLU A 54 -10.03 10.13 3.23
CA GLU A 54 -9.00 10.91 3.93
C GLU A 54 -7.80 11.22 3.03
N THR A 55 -7.35 10.26 2.22
CA THR A 55 -6.25 10.43 1.27
C THR A 55 -6.68 11.08 -0.05
N LYS A 56 -7.96 11.46 -0.17
CA LYS A 56 -8.56 12.07 -1.38
C LYS A 56 -8.35 11.21 -2.63
N GLY A 57 -8.48 9.90 -2.45
CA GLY A 57 -8.37 8.90 -3.51
C GLY A 57 -6.91 8.53 -3.88
N ALA A 58 -5.91 8.89 -3.09
CA ALA A 58 -4.56 8.36 -3.29
C ALA A 58 -4.50 6.87 -2.93
N LEU A 59 -5.21 6.44 -1.88
CA LEU A 59 -5.65 5.06 -1.74
C LEU A 59 -6.92 4.87 -2.58
N GLU A 60 -6.92 3.91 -3.47
CA GLU A 60 -8.08 3.60 -4.33
C GLU A 60 -8.32 2.09 -4.37
N PRO A 61 -9.19 1.56 -3.50
CA PRO A 61 -9.42 0.12 -3.40
C PRO A 61 -10.10 -0.48 -4.65
N THR A 62 -10.52 0.35 -5.59
CA THR A 62 -11.14 -0.10 -6.84
C THR A 62 -10.21 -0.01 -8.05
N ILE A 63 -8.89 0.15 -7.87
CA ILE A 63 -7.91 0.32 -8.96
C ILE A 63 -7.63 -0.97 -9.77
N TYR A 64 -8.10 -2.11 -9.32
CA TYR A 64 -7.81 -3.43 -9.90
C TYR A 64 -7.99 -3.53 -11.43
N PRO A 65 -9.02 -2.96 -12.08
CA PRO A 65 -9.14 -2.99 -13.54
C PRO A 65 -7.95 -2.35 -14.26
N VAL A 66 -7.37 -1.29 -13.68
CA VAL A 66 -6.18 -0.64 -14.25
C VAL A 66 -4.94 -1.51 -14.05
N LEU A 67 -4.76 -2.14 -12.87
CA LEU A 67 -3.68 -3.10 -12.62
C LEU A 67 -3.72 -4.26 -13.62
N THR A 68 -4.91 -4.76 -13.93
CA THR A 68 -5.12 -5.81 -14.94
C THR A 68 -4.74 -5.33 -16.34
N ALA A 69 -5.08 -4.10 -16.71
CA ALA A 69 -4.70 -3.53 -18.02
C ALA A 69 -3.18 -3.45 -18.20
N TRP A 70 -2.44 -3.15 -17.13
CA TRP A 70 -0.97 -3.15 -17.09
C TRP A 70 -0.35 -4.56 -17.01
N GLY A 71 -1.15 -5.59 -16.72
CA GLY A 71 -0.70 -6.98 -16.55
C GLY A 71 -0.09 -7.28 -15.19
N PHE A 72 -0.21 -6.40 -14.20
CA PHE A 72 0.33 -6.64 -12.84
C PHE A 72 -0.41 -7.74 -12.07
N THR A 73 -1.60 -8.11 -12.50
CA THR A 73 -2.42 -9.20 -11.94
C THR A 73 -2.31 -10.49 -12.73
N THR A 74 -1.51 -10.49 -13.81
CA THR A 74 -1.24 -11.63 -14.69
C THR A 74 0.26 -11.74 -14.92
N GLU A 75 0.73 -12.76 -15.66
CA GLU A 75 2.14 -12.87 -16.09
C GLU A 75 2.42 -12.10 -17.40
N GLU A 76 1.39 -11.44 -17.97
CA GLU A 76 1.46 -10.76 -19.27
C GLU A 76 1.57 -9.24 -19.07
N ASN A 77 2.72 -8.75 -18.63
CA ASN A 77 2.97 -7.32 -18.47
C ASN A 77 2.98 -6.61 -19.83
N ARG A 78 2.33 -5.46 -19.92
CA ARG A 78 2.28 -4.61 -21.11
C ARG A 78 2.08 -3.14 -20.74
N VAL A 79 2.40 -2.25 -21.65
CA VAL A 79 2.01 -0.84 -21.57
C VAL A 79 0.70 -0.65 -22.31
N PRO A 80 -0.44 -0.37 -21.60
CA PRO A 80 -1.71 -0.12 -22.26
C PRO A 80 -1.69 1.23 -23.00
N SER A 81 -2.53 1.37 -24.02
CA SER A 81 -2.71 2.66 -24.70
C SER A 81 -3.50 3.65 -23.83
N ASP A 82 -3.34 4.96 -24.09
CA ASP A 82 -4.07 6.03 -23.38
C ASP A 82 -5.59 5.84 -23.46
N SER A 83 -6.09 5.31 -24.59
CA SER A 83 -7.52 5.03 -24.77
C SER A 83 -7.99 3.87 -23.88
N GLU A 84 -7.19 2.82 -23.73
CA GLU A 84 -7.48 1.71 -22.82
C GLU A 84 -7.49 2.20 -21.38
N ILE A 85 -6.46 2.94 -20.95
CA ILE A 85 -6.39 3.51 -19.59
C ILE A 85 -7.63 4.38 -19.32
N THR A 86 -7.99 5.27 -20.26
CA THR A 86 -9.18 6.11 -20.12
C THR A 86 -10.46 5.30 -19.95
N GLU A 87 -10.57 4.16 -20.64
CA GLU A 87 -11.74 3.27 -20.52
C GLU A 87 -11.77 2.55 -19.18
N PHE A 88 -10.63 2.02 -18.72
CA PHE A 88 -10.55 1.33 -17.43
C PHE A 88 -10.77 2.28 -16.24
N LEU A 89 -10.29 3.53 -16.32
CA LEU A 89 -10.53 4.54 -15.27
C LEU A 89 -12.01 4.87 -15.06
N LYS A 90 -12.89 4.64 -16.03
CA LYS A 90 -14.34 4.77 -15.81
C LYS A 90 -14.89 3.77 -14.79
N ASN A 91 -14.16 2.68 -14.55
CA ASN A 91 -14.49 1.61 -13.62
C ASN A 91 -13.71 1.73 -12.30
N VAL A 92 -13.12 2.89 -12.02
CA VAL A 92 -12.40 3.20 -10.79
C VAL A 92 -13.15 4.30 -10.05
N GLY A 93 -13.28 4.17 -8.73
CA GLY A 93 -13.92 5.19 -7.90
C GLY A 93 -14.53 4.62 -6.62
N TYR A 94 -13.82 4.75 -5.50
CA TYR A 94 -14.24 4.25 -4.18
C TYR A 94 -15.62 4.78 -3.74
N LYS A 95 -16.06 5.97 -4.20
CA LYS A 95 -17.41 6.54 -3.91
C LYS A 95 -18.56 5.73 -4.53
N ARG A 96 -18.25 4.78 -5.39
CA ARG A 96 -19.21 3.87 -6.05
C ARG A 96 -19.30 2.51 -5.38
N VAL A 97 -18.63 2.35 -4.24
CA VAL A 97 -18.77 1.22 -3.32
C VAL A 97 -19.78 1.61 -2.24
N HIS A 98 -20.81 0.82 -2.06
CA HIS A 98 -21.89 1.10 -1.12
C HIS A 98 -21.97 0.01 -0.07
N MET A 99 -22.23 0.41 1.17
CA MET A 99 -22.36 -0.49 2.32
C MET A 99 -23.58 -0.09 3.16
N GLU A 100 -24.45 -1.04 3.46
CA GLU A 100 -25.62 -0.85 4.32
C GLU A 100 -26.03 -2.19 4.97
N ASP A 101 -26.29 -2.19 6.26
CA ASP A 101 -26.80 -3.33 7.03
C ASP A 101 -26.06 -4.67 6.79
N GLY A 102 -24.71 -4.63 6.78
CA GLY A 102 -23.86 -5.81 6.57
C GLY A 102 -23.88 -6.36 5.14
N SER A 103 -24.34 -5.56 4.21
CA SER A 103 -24.31 -5.87 2.78
C SER A 103 -23.48 -4.85 2.01
N VAL A 104 -22.81 -5.32 0.96
CA VAL A 104 -21.94 -4.51 0.06
C VAL A 104 -22.43 -4.67 -1.37
N TRP A 105 -22.48 -3.57 -2.11
CA TRP A 105 -22.69 -3.61 -3.55
C TRP A 105 -21.84 -2.56 -4.26
N LEU A 106 -21.52 -2.85 -5.50
CA LEU A 106 -20.72 -2.00 -6.37
C LEU A 106 -21.59 -1.44 -7.48
N GLU A 107 -21.39 -0.18 -7.85
CA GLU A 107 -21.91 0.28 -9.13
C GLU A 107 -21.24 -0.45 -10.30
N ASN A 108 -21.93 -0.53 -11.42
CA ASN A 108 -21.45 -1.28 -12.60
C ASN A 108 -20.00 -0.93 -12.98
N GLY A 109 -19.18 -1.94 -13.15
CA GLY A 109 -17.79 -1.86 -13.58
C GLY A 109 -16.76 -1.63 -12.49
N ILE A 110 -17.16 -1.49 -11.21
CA ILE A 110 -16.25 -1.36 -10.07
C ILE A 110 -15.80 -2.74 -9.58
N MET A 111 -14.54 -2.86 -9.17
CA MET A 111 -13.95 -4.06 -8.57
C MET A 111 -13.06 -3.66 -7.39
N LEU A 112 -13.09 -4.43 -6.31
CA LEU A 112 -12.30 -4.24 -5.08
C LEU A 112 -11.07 -5.13 -5.07
N ASP A 113 -9.95 -4.61 -4.53
CA ASP A 113 -8.73 -5.36 -4.22
C ASP A 113 -8.16 -4.89 -2.87
N LEU A 114 -7.76 -5.83 -2.00
CA LEU A 114 -7.29 -5.59 -0.64
C LEU A 114 -5.98 -6.37 -0.40
N GLY A 115 -4.84 -5.68 -0.36
CA GLY A 115 -3.47 -6.25 -0.26
C GLY A 115 -2.98 -6.56 1.18
N GLY A 116 -1.74 -7.02 1.38
CA GLY A 116 -1.20 -7.56 2.65
C GLY A 116 0.06 -6.90 3.23
N ASN A 117 0.34 -7.07 4.57
CA ASN A 117 1.42 -6.39 5.31
C ASN A 117 2.04 -7.18 6.49
N ILE A 118 3.04 -6.59 7.22
CA ILE A 118 3.77 -7.18 8.35
C ILE A 118 3.52 -6.39 9.64
N GLN A 119 3.26 -7.09 10.77
CA GLN A 119 3.09 -6.49 12.11
C GLN A 119 3.98 -7.16 13.16
N THR A 120 4.60 -6.38 14.07
CA THR A 120 5.36 -6.87 15.23
C THR A 120 4.52 -6.75 16.50
N ILE A 121 4.55 -7.77 17.35
CA ILE A 121 3.87 -7.78 18.65
C ILE A 121 4.94 -7.92 19.76
N GLY A 122 4.92 -7.02 20.74
CA GLY A 122 5.83 -7.01 21.86
C GLY A 122 7.31 -6.81 21.49
N THR A 123 8.18 -7.15 22.42
CA THR A 123 9.64 -7.22 22.25
C THR A 123 10.08 -8.65 21.99
N LYS A 124 11.35 -8.85 21.64
CA LYS A 124 11.96 -10.18 21.59
C LYS A 124 11.92 -10.86 22.95
N PRO A 125 12.09 -12.20 23.03
CA PRO A 125 12.10 -12.94 24.30
C PRO A 125 13.18 -12.48 25.30
N ASP A 126 14.27 -11.86 24.84
CA ASP A 126 15.34 -11.29 25.66
C ASP A 126 15.06 -9.85 26.12
N GLY A 127 13.88 -9.30 25.78
CA GLY A 127 13.46 -7.94 26.10
C GLY A 127 13.99 -6.86 25.17
N SER A 128 14.78 -7.19 24.14
CA SER A 128 15.28 -6.23 23.16
C SER A 128 14.22 -5.91 22.08
N PHE A 129 14.38 -4.77 21.41
CA PHE A 129 13.54 -4.38 20.29
C PHE A 129 13.74 -5.29 19.07
N TRP A 130 12.71 -5.39 18.25
CA TRP A 130 12.81 -6.00 16.93
C TRP A 130 13.68 -5.13 16.02
N LYS A 131 14.59 -5.78 15.28
CA LYS A 131 15.45 -5.12 14.30
C LYS A 131 14.97 -5.49 12.92
N LEU A 132 14.41 -4.52 12.22
CA LEU A 132 13.92 -4.69 10.85
C LEU A 132 14.94 -4.08 9.89
N GLY A 133 15.38 -4.88 8.92
CA GLY A 133 16.20 -4.38 7.82
C GLY A 133 15.32 -3.65 6.81
N LEU A 134 15.62 -2.37 6.56
CA LEU A 134 15.01 -1.61 5.48
C LEU A 134 15.75 -1.96 4.18
N GLN A 135 15.03 -2.47 3.18
CA GLN A 135 15.63 -2.85 1.91
C GLN A 135 16.16 -1.61 1.17
N ASP A 136 17.30 -1.78 0.49
CA ASP A 136 17.83 -0.77 -0.42
C ASP A 136 17.00 -0.78 -1.72
N PRO A 137 16.35 0.33 -2.10
CA PRO A 137 15.57 0.39 -3.34
C PRO A 137 16.43 0.45 -4.62
N PHE A 138 17.75 0.63 -4.49
CA PHE A 138 18.67 0.81 -5.62
C PHE A 138 19.56 -0.40 -5.89
N SER A 139 19.74 -1.27 -4.88
CA SER A 139 20.59 -2.46 -4.99
C SER A 139 20.12 -3.59 -4.09
N GLU A 140 20.69 -4.77 -4.23
CA GLU A 140 20.47 -5.86 -3.29
C GLU A 140 21.14 -5.53 -1.94
N GLY A 141 20.39 -5.56 -0.87
CA GLY A 141 20.92 -5.35 0.48
C GLY A 141 20.00 -4.59 1.42
N THR A 142 20.58 -4.22 2.57
CA THR A 142 19.88 -3.49 3.62
C THR A 142 20.43 -2.08 3.74
N LEU A 143 19.59 -1.10 3.45
CA LEU A 143 19.92 0.32 3.55
C LEU A 143 20.15 0.76 4.99
N GLY A 144 19.32 0.29 5.91
CA GLY A 144 19.37 0.63 7.32
C GLY A 144 18.61 -0.35 8.19
N ILE A 145 18.70 -0.16 9.50
CA ILE A 145 18.00 -0.97 10.49
C ILE A 145 17.08 -0.06 11.29
N LEU A 146 15.82 -0.47 11.39
CA LEU A 146 14.81 0.15 12.24
C LEU A 146 14.58 -0.72 13.48
N GLU A 147 14.75 -0.13 14.69
CA GLU A 147 14.49 -0.79 15.96
C GLU A 147 13.11 -0.41 16.50
N ILE A 148 12.20 -1.38 16.62
CA ILE A 148 10.81 -1.15 17.01
C ILE A 148 10.26 -2.20 17.96
N SER A 149 9.17 -1.86 18.66
CA SER A 149 8.34 -2.80 19.42
C SER A 149 6.87 -2.36 19.37
N ASN A 150 5.94 -3.29 19.33
CA ASN A 150 4.50 -3.04 19.25
C ASN A 150 4.10 -2.11 18.10
N LYS A 151 4.74 -2.23 16.97
CA LYS A 151 4.44 -1.44 15.77
C LYS A 151 4.29 -2.34 14.54
N ALA A 152 3.47 -1.88 13.62
CA ALA A 152 3.45 -2.35 12.25
C ALA A 152 4.43 -1.55 11.41
N VAL A 153 4.98 -2.17 10.38
CA VAL A 153 5.84 -1.53 9.38
C VAL A 153 5.47 -2.08 8.00
N VAL A 154 5.15 -1.18 7.10
CA VAL A 154 4.85 -1.52 5.71
C VAL A 154 5.62 -0.61 4.79
N THR A 155 6.23 -1.18 3.77
CA THR A 155 6.95 -0.45 2.74
C THR A 155 6.26 -0.63 1.40
N SER A 156 6.02 0.47 0.70
CA SER A 156 5.65 0.52 -0.70
C SER A 156 6.82 1.06 -1.51
N GLY A 157 7.22 0.34 -2.57
CA GLY A 157 8.35 0.72 -3.41
C GLY A 157 8.17 0.32 -4.87
N ALA A 158 8.59 1.19 -5.79
CA ALA A 158 8.51 0.94 -7.23
C ALA A 158 9.44 -0.19 -7.70
N TYR A 159 10.34 -0.67 -6.84
CA TYR A 159 11.29 -1.74 -7.12
C TYR A 159 10.75 -3.15 -6.82
N GLU A 160 9.66 -3.29 -6.07
CA GLU A 160 9.15 -4.60 -5.64
C GLU A 160 8.52 -5.38 -6.81
N ARG A 161 7.66 -4.71 -7.58
CA ARG A 161 7.03 -5.30 -8.77
C ARG A 161 7.09 -4.28 -9.90
N TYR A 162 7.80 -4.61 -10.96
CA TYR A 162 7.92 -3.78 -12.15
C TYR A 162 8.21 -4.63 -13.38
N PHE A 163 8.05 -4.04 -14.54
CA PHE A 163 8.57 -4.59 -15.78
C PHE A 163 9.25 -3.49 -16.61
N ILE A 164 10.05 -3.89 -17.57
CA ILE A 164 10.67 -2.97 -18.55
C ILE A 164 9.85 -3.02 -19.82
N GLY A 165 9.30 -1.88 -20.23
CA GLY A 165 8.55 -1.74 -21.47
C GLY A 165 9.44 -1.85 -22.72
N GLU A 166 8.84 -1.98 -23.91
CA GLU A 166 9.56 -2.01 -25.18
C GLU A 166 10.37 -0.72 -25.46
N ASP A 167 9.97 0.39 -24.85
CA ASP A 167 10.66 1.69 -24.86
C ASP A 167 11.87 1.76 -23.93
N GLY A 168 12.16 0.68 -23.19
CA GLY A 168 13.22 0.59 -22.20
C GLY A 168 12.91 1.26 -20.86
N LYS A 169 11.71 1.82 -20.68
CA LYS A 169 11.27 2.46 -19.44
C LYS A 169 10.80 1.42 -18.44
N ARG A 170 11.04 1.70 -17.14
CA ARG A 170 10.56 0.90 -16.02
C ARG A 170 9.16 1.32 -15.64
N TYR A 171 8.25 0.36 -15.50
CA TYR A 171 6.86 0.56 -15.07
C TYR A 171 6.61 -0.18 -13.78
N GLY A 172 6.39 0.54 -12.68
CA GLY A 172 6.07 -0.02 -11.37
C GLY A 172 4.58 -0.33 -11.21
N HIS A 173 4.25 -1.19 -10.26
CA HIS A 173 2.88 -1.65 -10.02
C HIS A 173 2.01 -0.66 -9.23
N ILE A 174 2.60 0.36 -8.59
CA ILE A 174 1.84 1.36 -7.83
C ILE A 174 1.27 2.37 -8.81
N ILE A 175 -0.03 2.30 -9.04
CA ILE A 175 -0.73 3.12 -10.03
C ILE A 175 -1.30 4.38 -9.37
N ASN A 176 -1.11 5.53 -10.02
CA ASN A 176 -1.80 6.76 -9.67
C ASN A 176 -3.25 6.69 -10.18
N PRO A 177 -4.26 6.69 -9.30
CA PRO A 177 -5.66 6.49 -9.69
C PRO A 177 -6.24 7.61 -10.55
N VAL A 178 -5.64 8.78 -10.52
CA VAL A 178 -6.07 9.93 -11.34
C VAL A 178 -5.62 9.78 -12.78
N THR A 179 -4.40 9.28 -12.99
CA THR A 179 -3.80 9.19 -14.33
C THR A 179 -3.93 7.80 -14.95
N GLY A 180 -4.06 6.74 -14.13
CA GLY A 180 -4.03 5.35 -14.55
C GLY A 180 -2.63 4.84 -14.94
N TYR A 181 -1.59 5.66 -14.71
CA TYR A 181 -0.18 5.32 -14.95
C TYR A 181 0.54 5.01 -13.63
N PRO A 182 1.67 4.29 -13.66
CA PRO A 182 2.56 4.18 -12.51
C PRO A 182 2.86 5.54 -11.89
N ALA A 183 2.89 5.61 -10.57
CA ALA A 183 3.22 6.83 -9.85
C ALA A 183 4.72 7.14 -10.02
N GLU A 184 5.02 8.23 -10.73
CA GLU A 184 6.36 8.74 -10.99
C GLU A 184 6.47 10.14 -10.37
N ASN A 185 7.01 10.21 -9.16
CA ASN A 185 7.06 11.45 -8.38
C ASN A 185 8.39 11.61 -7.62
N GLY A 186 9.42 10.87 -8.03
CA GLY A 186 10.76 10.92 -7.45
C GLY A 186 10.94 10.12 -6.16
N LEU A 187 9.92 9.40 -5.69
CA LEU A 187 10.04 8.48 -4.56
C LEU A 187 10.50 7.09 -5.03
N ALA A 188 11.54 6.55 -4.42
CA ALA A 188 11.95 5.15 -4.59
C ALA A 188 11.16 4.22 -3.67
N SER A 189 10.94 4.64 -2.40
CA SER A 189 10.09 3.91 -1.46
C SER A 189 9.52 4.80 -0.37
N VAL A 190 8.42 4.32 0.23
CA VAL A 190 7.78 4.86 1.43
C VAL A 190 7.59 3.74 2.43
N THR A 191 8.17 3.88 3.62
CA THR A 191 7.93 2.99 4.76
C THR A 191 7.10 3.72 5.79
N VAL A 192 5.99 3.13 6.21
CA VAL A 192 5.10 3.66 7.25
C VAL A 192 5.21 2.79 8.50
N ILE A 193 5.25 3.44 9.66
CA ILE A 193 5.34 2.83 10.98
C ILE A 193 4.18 3.35 11.83
N ALA A 194 3.29 2.47 12.31
CA ALA A 194 2.16 2.83 13.16
C ALA A 194 1.80 1.67 14.11
N ASP A 195 0.78 1.88 14.94
CA ASP A 195 0.26 0.83 15.83
C ASP A 195 -0.50 -0.25 15.06
N GLU A 196 -1.18 0.12 13.97
CA GLU A 196 -2.05 -0.74 13.20
C GLU A 196 -1.51 -1.04 11.81
N GLY A 197 -1.44 -2.32 11.45
CA GLY A 197 -0.92 -2.78 10.15
C GLY A 197 -1.74 -2.29 8.97
N CYS A 198 -3.06 -2.29 9.05
CA CYS A 198 -3.93 -1.80 7.98
C CYS A 198 -3.74 -0.30 7.71
N LEU A 199 -3.44 0.51 8.75
CA LEU A 199 -3.10 1.92 8.58
C LEU A 199 -1.75 2.06 7.84
N CYS A 200 -0.75 1.27 8.23
CA CYS A 200 0.55 1.28 7.54
C CYS A 200 0.42 0.91 6.06
N ASP A 201 -0.36 -0.12 5.74
CA ASP A 201 -0.58 -0.60 4.37
C ASP A 201 -1.29 0.48 3.52
N ALA A 202 -2.40 1.01 4.01
CA ALA A 202 -3.14 2.07 3.32
C ALA A 202 -2.28 3.32 3.08
N LEU A 203 -1.52 3.75 4.11
CA LEU A 203 -0.71 4.96 4.03
C LEU A 203 0.56 4.76 3.18
N SER A 204 1.26 3.62 3.24
CA SER A 204 2.49 3.44 2.47
C SER A 204 2.23 3.62 0.96
N THR A 205 1.16 3.05 0.45
CA THR A 205 0.72 3.20 -0.94
C THR A 205 0.22 4.62 -1.23
N SER A 206 -0.63 5.18 -0.35
CA SER A 206 -1.20 6.52 -0.54
C SER A 206 -0.12 7.59 -0.60
N LEU A 207 0.82 7.57 0.36
CA LEU A 207 1.91 8.54 0.44
C LEU A 207 2.88 8.38 -0.73
N PHE A 208 3.10 7.14 -1.21
CA PHE A 208 3.86 6.90 -2.42
C PHE A 208 3.19 7.58 -3.64
N VAL A 209 1.87 7.43 -3.79
CA VAL A 209 1.11 8.09 -4.87
C VAL A 209 1.11 9.61 -4.73
N MET A 210 1.07 10.14 -3.51
CA MET A 210 1.09 11.57 -3.25
C MET A 210 2.42 12.25 -3.60
N GLY A 211 3.55 11.57 -3.40
CA GLY A 211 4.90 12.14 -3.49
C GLY A 211 5.35 12.82 -2.20
N ALA A 212 6.65 13.10 -2.09
CA ALA A 212 7.30 13.50 -0.83
C ALA A 212 6.67 14.74 -0.18
N ASP A 213 6.47 15.83 -0.91
CA ASP A 213 5.96 17.09 -0.34
C ASP A 213 4.56 16.92 0.28
N ARG A 214 3.65 16.24 -0.44
CA ARG A 214 2.29 16.00 0.05
C ARG A 214 2.24 14.94 1.15
N ALA A 215 3.15 13.98 1.14
CA ALA A 215 3.29 12.99 2.20
C ALA A 215 3.72 13.66 3.51
N ILE A 216 4.68 14.58 3.46
CA ILE A 216 5.15 15.36 4.62
C ILE A 216 4.03 16.26 5.15
N GLU A 217 3.30 16.94 4.27
CA GLU A 217 2.16 17.77 4.67
C GLU A 217 1.05 16.94 5.30
N TYR A 218 0.74 15.78 4.73
CA TYR A 218 -0.25 14.86 5.28
C TYR A 218 0.16 14.38 6.68
N TRP A 219 1.42 13.96 6.88
CA TRP A 219 1.93 13.55 8.18
C TRP A 219 1.80 14.67 9.23
N ARG A 220 2.16 15.91 8.89
CA ARG A 220 2.04 17.05 9.81
C ARG A 220 0.61 17.31 10.29
N GLN A 221 -0.39 16.97 9.46
CA GLN A 221 -1.80 17.14 9.81
C GLN A 221 -2.36 16.02 10.70
N HIS A 222 -1.79 14.81 10.64
CA HIS A 222 -2.34 13.63 11.29
C HIS A 222 -1.52 13.13 12.48
N GLN A 223 -0.21 13.04 12.35
CA GLN A 223 0.78 12.67 13.41
C GLN A 223 0.46 11.35 14.17
N ASN A 224 -0.31 10.45 13.59
CA ASN A 224 -0.68 9.14 14.16
C ASN A 224 0.14 7.98 13.59
N PHE A 225 1.17 8.28 12.81
CA PHE A 225 2.12 7.34 12.22
C PHE A 225 3.48 8.02 12.07
N ASP A 226 4.52 7.23 11.87
CA ASP A 226 5.83 7.68 11.42
C ASP A 226 6.12 7.19 10.01
N MET A 227 7.07 7.81 9.31
CA MET A 227 7.43 7.38 7.96
C MET A 227 8.92 7.58 7.66
N ILE A 228 9.40 6.77 6.72
CA ILE A 228 10.70 6.96 6.04
C ILE A 228 10.41 7.06 4.54
N LEU A 229 10.84 8.17 3.93
CA LEU A 229 10.79 8.40 2.50
C LEU A 229 12.19 8.26 1.93
N ILE A 230 12.37 7.47 0.88
CA ILE A 230 13.63 7.37 0.13
C ILE A 230 13.37 7.95 -1.25
N ILE A 231 14.13 8.99 -1.59
CA ILE A 231 14.04 9.69 -2.88
C ILE A 231 14.96 9.00 -3.90
N GLU A 232 14.61 9.04 -5.18
CA GLU A 232 15.37 8.41 -6.26
C GLU A 232 16.82 8.94 -6.41
N ASP A 233 17.12 10.15 -5.94
CA ASP A 233 18.47 10.72 -5.90
C ASP A 233 19.31 10.25 -4.69
N GLY A 234 18.73 9.43 -3.80
CA GLY A 234 19.38 8.83 -2.65
C GLY A 234 19.24 9.59 -1.34
N GLU A 235 18.45 10.65 -1.27
CA GLU A 235 18.14 11.32 0.00
C GLU A 235 17.11 10.54 0.81
N ILE A 236 17.25 10.57 2.14
CA ILE A 236 16.35 9.91 3.09
C ILE A 236 15.69 10.98 3.95
N TYR A 237 14.36 10.95 4.03
CA TYR A 237 13.57 11.78 4.93
C TYR A 237 12.86 10.87 5.92
N LEU A 238 12.96 11.16 7.21
CA LEU A 238 12.29 10.40 8.26
C LEU A 238 11.67 11.33 9.29
N THR A 239 10.56 10.92 9.86
CA THR A 239 9.86 11.69 10.91
C THR A 239 10.64 11.67 12.22
N ASN A 240 10.50 12.73 13.02
CA ASN A 240 11.21 12.88 14.28
C ASN A 240 10.92 11.75 15.28
N GLY A 241 9.72 11.14 15.25
CA GLY A 241 9.31 10.06 16.16
C GLY A 241 10.18 8.78 16.05
N ILE A 242 10.82 8.56 14.89
CA ILE A 242 11.68 7.37 14.68
C ILE A 242 13.15 7.70 14.42
N ALA A 243 13.55 8.97 14.56
CA ALA A 243 14.92 9.41 14.27
C ALA A 243 15.98 8.66 15.07
N ASP A 244 15.72 8.39 16.36
CA ASP A 244 16.61 7.65 17.24
C ASP A 244 16.53 6.12 17.08
N SER A 245 15.49 5.63 16.37
CA SER A 245 15.23 4.21 16.15
C SER A 245 15.77 3.70 14.80
N PHE A 246 16.13 4.61 13.89
CA PHE A 246 16.68 4.28 12.58
C PHE A 246 18.19 4.48 12.53
N ALA A 247 18.91 3.45 12.11
CA ALA A 247 20.36 3.49 11.89
C ALA A 247 20.68 3.14 10.43
N LEU A 248 21.22 4.13 9.69
CA LEU A 248 21.71 3.92 8.33
C LEU A 248 22.91 2.95 8.35
N ASN A 249 22.96 2.02 7.42
CA ASN A 249 24.09 1.13 7.25
C ASN A 249 25.34 1.94 6.84
N SER A 250 26.47 1.66 7.50
CA SER A 250 27.74 2.39 7.29
C SER A 250 28.22 2.41 5.84
N TYR A 251 27.81 1.44 5.01
CA TYR A 251 28.09 1.42 3.58
C TYR A 251 27.52 2.64 2.84
N TYR A 252 26.38 3.17 3.33
CA TYR A 252 25.68 4.33 2.77
C TYR A 252 25.98 5.64 3.52
N GLY A 253 27.10 5.71 4.22
CA GLY A 253 27.46 6.85 5.08
C GLY A 253 27.54 8.23 4.40
N ASN A 254 27.41 8.30 3.07
CA ASN A 254 27.35 9.55 2.31
C ASN A 254 25.91 9.96 1.93
N MET A 255 24.91 9.15 2.21
CA MET A 255 23.49 9.53 1.97
C MET A 255 23.05 10.58 2.97
N ALA A 256 22.37 11.62 2.48
CA ALA A 256 21.82 12.64 3.35
C ALA A 256 20.56 12.10 4.06
N VAL A 257 20.53 12.26 5.38
CA VAL A 257 19.36 11.90 6.20
C VAL A 257 18.78 13.19 6.80
N HIS A 258 17.52 13.45 6.47
CA HIS A 258 16.78 14.64 6.90
C HIS A 258 15.69 14.25 7.89
N VAL A 259 15.65 14.90 9.04
CA VAL A 259 14.60 14.68 10.04
C VAL A 259 13.48 15.69 9.84
N ILE A 260 12.30 15.18 9.53
CA ILE A 260 11.07 15.97 9.37
C ILE A 260 10.56 16.33 10.75
N GLN A 261 10.33 17.63 10.99
CA GLN A 261 9.78 18.17 12.23
C GLN A 261 8.28 18.42 12.13
N ASP A 262 7.62 18.52 13.28
CA ASP A 262 6.17 18.68 13.43
C ASP A 262 5.65 20.05 12.93
N GLU A 263 6.51 21.02 12.69
CA GLU A 263 6.15 22.38 12.25
C GLU A 263 6.24 22.60 10.75
#